data_387829af1ea9909b609c9f593c30ed61
#
_entry.id   387829af1ea9909b609c9f593c30ed61
#
_cell.length_a   1.000
_cell.length_b   1.000
_cell.length_c   1.000
_cell.angle_alpha   90.00
_cell.angle_beta   90.00
_cell.angle_gamma   90.00
#
_symmetry.space_group_name_H-M   'P 1'
#
loop_
_entity.id
_entity.type
_entity.pdbx_description
1 polymer ?
#
loop_
_entity_poly.entity_id
_entity_poly.type
_entity_poly.pdbx_seq_one_letter_code
_entity_poly.pdbx_strand_id
1 'polypeptide(L)'
;MAMSVQQGDLPQEENTMKRLFAGTLALVMTCGLLFSGCGKQMTPEEEAASQEAAISQQLQDEENKTGLKRLISNNLTEYEQPVHDFIEGLQDGDAEKTATALGVPNTFGEKLQDWVVVNDFETFQKTDMTNICLNSAKEGSKAVINVFMKTPGEVTADTSPDYTLTAEYTNGAWVLNPPTGILTDYSFTVPNNKVSFQETDLSNYTAKNAETGVWTVTLPRALDLDSDAAYVISTDMGDFNGRVYQIAADGNKKQMLLADIDSDTRDAYQSKLSAVMKEVYRLLSIGAGESDFSNVLLDSNEISNCVPEPVDSDDDVEAIQANADKKALGASVTSITVTPDDTIEGCPDAYTYRLDGNDGVKMNVKLKVSTTNGDAHMKATIGMRIINGAWKIVSIDSKRDIFTGLSVLDPEW
;
A
#
# COMPACT_ATOMS: atom_id res chain seq x y z
N MET A 1 33.42 -37.24 -9.16
CA MET A 1 32.45 -38.09 -9.88
C MET A 1 31.30 -38.38 -8.93
N ALA A 2 30.23 -37.62 -8.99
CA ALA A 2 28.99 -37.91 -8.31
C ALA A 2 27.86 -37.43 -9.24
N MET A 3 27.10 -38.38 -9.74
CA MET A 3 25.97 -38.18 -10.63
C MET A 3 24.79 -37.61 -9.82
N SER A 4 24.28 -36.46 -10.20
CA SER A 4 23.00 -35.94 -9.75
C SER A 4 21.89 -36.54 -10.62
N VAL A 5 20.95 -37.19 -9.98
CA VAL A 5 19.72 -37.71 -10.60
C VAL A 5 18.73 -36.52 -10.64
N GLN A 6 18.36 -36.08 -11.84
CA GLN A 6 17.21 -35.22 -12.05
C GLN A 6 15.94 -36.04 -11.81
N GLN A 7 15.15 -35.64 -10.82
CA GLN A 7 13.74 -36.02 -10.72
C GLN A 7 12.94 -35.15 -11.71
N GLY A 8 12.32 -35.81 -12.68
CA GLY A 8 11.44 -35.17 -13.64
C GLY A 8 10.09 -34.83 -13.00
N ASP A 9 9.65 -33.61 -13.24
CA ASP A 9 8.31 -33.15 -12.95
C ASP A 9 7.28 -33.95 -13.76
N LEU A 10 6.34 -34.56 -13.07
CA LEU A 10 5.12 -35.13 -13.67
C LEU A 10 4.05 -34.01 -13.78
N PRO A 11 3.27 -33.97 -14.86
CA PRO A 11 2.31 -32.90 -15.08
C PRO A 11 1.19 -32.88 -14.02
N GLN A 12 0.82 -31.68 -13.56
CA GLN A 12 -0.19 -31.43 -12.53
C GLN A 12 -1.60 -31.98 -12.85
N GLU A 13 -1.93 -32.16 -14.13
CA GLU A 13 -3.23 -32.73 -14.55
C GLU A 13 -3.49 -34.15 -14.03
N GLU A 14 -2.45 -34.96 -13.83
CA GLU A 14 -2.61 -36.34 -13.33
C GLU A 14 -2.98 -36.40 -11.85
N ASN A 15 -2.65 -35.37 -11.08
CA ASN A 15 -2.98 -35.29 -9.65
C ASN A 15 -4.43 -34.87 -9.40
N THR A 16 -5.00 -34.01 -10.25
CA THR A 16 -6.40 -33.59 -10.14
C THR A 16 -7.34 -34.77 -10.43
N MET A 17 -7.04 -35.56 -11.46
CA MET A 17 -7.81 -36.75 -11.77
C MET A 17 -7.71 -37.83 -10.67
N LYS A 18 -6.55 -38.03 -10.03
CA LYS A 18 -6.39 -38.99 -8.93
C LYS A 18 -7.15 -38.59 -7.67
N ARG A 19 -7.32 -37.30 -7.39
CA ARG A 19 -8.10 -36.79 -6.27
C ARG A 19 -9.61 -36.94 -6.50
N LEU A 20 -10.09 -36.72 -7.72
CA LEU A 20 -11.48 -37.01 -8.11
C LEU A 20 -11.86 -38.50 -7.95
N PHE A 21 -10.90 -39.40 -8.22
CA PHE A 21 -11.16 -40.84 -8.10
C PHE A 21 -11.20 -41.36 -6.66
N ALA A 22 -10.53 -40.74 -5.71
CA ALA A 22 -10.48 -41.22 -4.32
C ALA A 22 -11.77 -40.96 -3.54
N GLY A 23 -12.45 -39.81 -3.80
CA GLY A 23 -13.71 -39.49 -3.14
C GLY A 23 -14.92 -40.26 -3.70
N THR A 24 -14.89 -40.61 -4.98
CA THR A 24 -15.98 -41.31 -5.67
C THR A 24 -15.99 -42.82 -5.44
N LEU A 25 -14.87 -43.42 -5.03
CA LEU A 25 -14.78 -44.88 -4.84
C LEU A 25 -15.68 -45.43 -3.71
N ALA A 26 -15.99 -44.60 -2.72
CA ALA A 26 -16.89 -45.00 -1.62
C ALA A 26 -18.37 -45.04 -2.04
N LEU A 27 -18.78 -44.27 -3.05
CA LEU A 27 -20.15 -44.20 -3.54
C LEU A 27 -20.47 -45.31 -4.58
N VAL A 28 -19.47 -45.78 -5.30
CA VAL A 28 -19.62 -46.74 -6.40
C VAL A 28 -19.95 -48.16 -5.92
N MET A 29 -19.62 -48.54 -4.68
CA MET A 29 -19.90 -49.87 -4.16
C MET A 29 -21.39 -50.17 -3.90
N THR A 30 -22.26 -49.15 -3.87
CA THR A 30 -23.69 -49.33 -3.63
C THR A 30 -24.54 -49.46 -4.90
N CYS A 31 -24.05 -49.00 -6.06
CA CYS A 31 -24.83 -49.02 -7.31
C CYS A 31 -24.59 -50.26 -8.22
N GLY A 32 -23.58 -51.09 -7.92
CA GLY A 32 -23.15 -52.23 -8.75
C GLY A 32 -24.15 -53.42 -8.82
N LEU A 33 -25.31 -53.35 -8.16
CA LEU A 33 -26.24 -54.52 -8.04
C LEU A 33 -27.51 -54.39 -8.86
N LEU A 34 -27.72 -53.39 -9.69
CA LEU A 34 -29.02 -53.19 -10.37
C LEU A 34 -29.02 -53.37 -11.90
N PHE A 35 -27.90 -53.68 -12.53
CA PHE A 35 -27.86 -53.84 -14.00
C PHE A 35 -27.35 -55.21 -14.42
N SER A 36 -28.09 -56.26 -14.07
CA SER A 36 -27.97 -57.56 -14.74
C SER A 36 -29.18 -57.78 -15.63
N GLY A 37 -29.15 -57.21 -16.82
CA GLY A 37 -30.21 -57.35 -17.83
C GLY A 37 -29.75 -57.07 -19.24
N CYS A 38 -29.33 -58.16 -19.95
CA CYS A 38 -29.27 -58.30 -21.41
C CYS A 38 -28.43 -57.39 -22.30
N GLY A 39 -27.23 -57.84 -22.66
CA GLY A 39 -26.83 -57.96 -24.07
C GLY A 39 -26.32 -56.70 -24.77
N LYS A 40 -25.16 -56.20 -24.43
CA LYS A 40 -24.07 -55.80 -25.31
C LYS A 40 -22.84 -55.59 -24.41
N GLN A 41 -21.73 -56.22 -24.77
CA GLN A 41 -20.47 -55.96 -24.04
C GLN A 41 -20.05 -54.52 -24.39
N MET A 42 -20.25 -53.60 -23.45
CA MET A 42 -19.75 -52.23 -23.56
C MET A 42 -18.21 -52.27 -23.54
N THR A 43 -17.59 -51.40 -24.27
CA THR A 43 -16.15 -51.19 -24.13
C THR A 43 -15.85 -50.53 -22.79
N PRO A 44 -14.64 -50.69 -22.21
CA PRO A 44 -14.27 -50.04 -20.95
C PRO A 44 -14.46 -48.53 -20.97
N GLU A 45 -14.34 -47.88 -22.12
CA GLU A 45 -14.56 -46.45 -22.31
C GLU A 45 -16.08 -46.11 -22.27
N GLU A 46 -16.94 -46.94 -22.88
CA GLU A 46 -18.40 -46.74 -22.84
C GLU A 46 -18.96 -47.02 -21.42
N GLU A 47 -18.35 -47.93 -20.68
CA GLU A 47 -18.71 -48.24 -19.30
C GLU A 47 -18.30 -47.09 -18.36
N ALA A 48 -17.09 -46.50 -18.53
CA ALA A 48 -16.63 -45.33 -17.81
C ALA A 48 -17.50 -44.11 -18.09
N ALA A 49 -17.81 -43.81 -19.36
CA ALA A 49 -18.68 -42.72 -19.75
C ALA A 49 -20.13 -42.89 -19.21
N SER A 50 -20.65 -44.12 -19.16
CA SER A 50 -21.95 -44.40 -18.58
C SER A 50 -21.98 -44.23 -17.06
N GLN A 51 -20.91 -44.57 -16.38
CA GLN A 51 -20.76 -44.37 -14.94
C GLN A 51 -20.63 -42.88 -14.60
N GLU A 52 -19.85 -42.14 -15.37
CA GLU A 52 -19.71 -40.68 -15.22
C GLU A 52 -21.04 -39.94 -15.43
N ALA A 53 -21.81 -40.34 -16.46
CA ALA A 53 -23.15 -39.80 -16.71
C ALA A 53 -24.12 -40.11 -15.58
N ALA A 54 -24.09 -41.34 -15.03
CA ALA A 54 -24.93 -41.73 -13.91
C ALA A 54 -24.59 -41.00 -12.61
N ILE A 55 -23.32 -40.80 -12.34
CA ILE A 55 -22.84 -40.01 -11.20
C ILE A 55 -23.25 -38.53 -11.36
N SER A 56 -23.07 -37.97 -12.54
CA SER A 56 -23.46 -36.58 -12.83
C SER A 56 -24.97 -36.38 -12.65
N GLN A 57 -25.78 -37.35 -13.09
CA GLN A 57 -27.22 -37.31 -12.91
C GLN A 57 -27.64 -37.41 -11.44
N GLN A 58 -27.00 -38.27 -10.65
CA GLN A 58 -27.26 -38.37 -9.21
C GLN A 58 -26.90 -37.09 -8.47
N LEU A 59 -25.76 -36.47 -8.78
CA LEU A 59 -25.36 -35.19 -8.21
C LEU A 59 -26.35 -34.08 -8.53
N GLN A 60 -26.85 -34.04 -9.77
CA GLN A 60 -27.82 -33.05 -10.19
C GLN A 60 -29.22 -33.30 -9.56
N ASP A 61 -29.61 -34.53 -9.35
CA ASP A 61 -30.87 -34.88 -8.66
C ASP A 61 -30.79 -34.49 -7.17
N GLU A 62 -29.64 -34.63 -6.53
CA GLU A 62 -29.36 -34.17 -5.15
C GLU A 62 -29.45 -32.66 -5.05
N GLU A 63 -28.81 -31.92 -5.95
CA GLU A 63 -28.86 -30.45 -6.04
C GLU A 63 -30.32 -29.96 -6.22
N ASN A 64 -31.06 -30.56 -7.13
CA ASN A 64 -32.48 -30.25 -7.40
C ASN A 64 -33.37 -30.50 -6.18
N LYS A 65 -33.10 -31.56 -5.42
CA LYS A 65 -33.87 -31.94 -4.23
C LYS A 65 -33.58 -31.04 -3.02
N THR A 66 -32.34 -30.65 -2.84
CA THR A 66 -31.92 -29.88 -1.68
C THR A 66 -31.94 -28.37 -1.92
N GLY A 67 -31.92 -27.93 -3.18
CA GLY A 67 -31.73 -26.53 -3.56
C GLY A 67 -30.31 -26.03 -3.30
N LEU A 68 -29.37 -26.93 -3.00
CA LEU A 68 -27.96 -26.64 -2.74
C LEU A 68 -27.14 -27.05 -3.97
N LYS A 69 -26.19 -26.22 -4.36
CA LYS A 69 -25.26 -26.52 -5.45
C LYS A 69 -23.93 -26.94 -4.88
N ARG A 70 -23.29 -27.95 -5.45
CA ARG A 70 -21.90 -28.25 -5.13
C ARG A 70 -20.98 -27.14 -5.67
N LEU A 71 -19.91 -26.84 -4.97
CA LEU A 71 -18.96 -25.82 -5.42
C LEU A 71 -18.33 -26.15 -6.78
N ILE A 72 -18.16 -27.45 -7.07
CA ILE A 72 -17.65 -27.95 -8.36
C ILE A 72 -18.73 -28.08 -9.44
N SER A 73 -19.96 -27.64 -9.19
CA SER A 73 -21.09 -27.77 -10.15
C SER A 73 -20.88 -26.87 -11.36
N ASN A 74 -21.16 -27.40 -12.56
CA ASN A 74 -21.17 -26.63 -13.80
C ASN A 74 -22.37 -25.64 -13.89
N ASN A 75 -23.26 -25.65 -12.88
CA ASN A 75 -24.47 -24.83 -12.83
C ASN A 75 -24.31 -23.61 -11.91
N LEU A 76 -23.09 -23.24 -11.51
CA LEU A 76 -22.86 -22.02 -10.76
C LEU A 76 -23.29 -20.80 -11.58
N THR A 77 -23.98 -19.87 -10.94
CA THR A 77 -24.33 -18.59 -11.54
C THR A 77 -23.14 -17.64 -11.57
N GLU A 78 -23.26 -16.56 -12.35
CA GLU A 78 -22.21 -15.54 -12.46
C GLU A 78 -21.80 -14.94 -11.10
N TYR A 79 -22.72 -14.86 -10.14
CA TYR A 79 -22.44 -14.33 -8.79
C TYR A 79 -21.99 -15.41 -7.79
N GLU A 80 -22.11 -16.69 -8.11
CA GLU A 80 -21.57 -17.82 -7.34
C GLU A 80 -20.15 -18.18 -7.78
N GLN A 81 -19.83 -17.96 -9.06
CA GLN A 81 -18.52 -18.26 -9.63
C GLN A 81 -17.34 -17.64 -8.85
N PRO A 82 -17.43 -16.39 -8.35
CA PRO A 82 -16.34 -15.82 -7.53
C PRO A 82 -16.07 -16.60 -6.25
N VAL A 83 -17.04 -17.35 -5.67
CA VAL A 83 -16.77 -18.21 -4.50
C VAL A 83 -15.91 -19.40 -4.91
N HIS A 84 -16.24 -20.02 -6.04
CA HIS A 84 -15.43 -21.10 -6.60
C HIS A 84 -13.99 -20.64 -6.86
N ASP A 85 -13.84 -19.53 -7.58
CA ASP A 85 -12.53 -19.01 -7.98
C ASP A 85 -11.69 -18.57 -6.77
N PHE A 86 -12.34 -18.02 -5.75
CA PHE A 86 -11.70 -17.67 -4.49
C PHE A 86 -11.15 -18.90 -3.76
N ILE A 87 -11.99 -19.91 -3.57
CA ILE A 87 -11.60 -21.14 -2.84
C ILE A 87 -10.56 -21.93 -3.62
N GLU A 88 -10.73 -22.07 -4.94
CA GLU A 88 -9.75 -22.73 -5.79
C GLU A 88 -8.41 -21.99 -5.79
N GLY A 89 -8.43 -20.65 -5.91
CA GLY A 89 -7.22 -19.83 -5.81
C GLY A 89 -6.49 -19.99 -4.48
N LEU A 90 -7.23 -20.09 -3.36
CA LEU A 90 -6.65 -20.39 -2.04
C LEU A 90 -6.02 -21.77 -1.97
N GLN A 91 -6.65 -22.78 -2.57
CA GLN A 91 -6.16 -24.18 -2.55
C GLN A 91 -4.93 -24.37 -3.43
N ASP A 92 -4.90 -23.68 -4.56
CA ASP A 92 -3.79 -23.75 -5.53
C ASP A 92 -2.64 -22.80 -5.16
N GLY A 93 -2.84 -21.90 -4.19
CA GLY A 93 -1.89 -20.82 -3.88
C GLY A 93 -1.81 -19.78 -5.00
N ASP A 94 -2.85 -19.66 -5.83
CA ASP A 94 -2.94 -18.71 -6.93
C ASP A 94 -3.45 -17.36 -6.42
N ALA A 95 -2.50 -16.47 -6.14
CA ALA A 95 -2.79 -15.12 -5.64
C ALA A 95 -3.55 -14.26 -6.67
N GLU A 96 -3.29 -14.41 -7.96
CA GLU A 96 -3.95 -13.65 -9.03
C GLU A 96 -5.43 -14.04 -9.14
N LYS A 97 -5.73 -15.33 -9.12
CA LYS A 97 -7.09 -15.85 -9.15
C LYS A 97 -7.87 -15.39 -7.93
N THR A 98 -7.27 -15.50 -6.75
CA THR A 98 -7.87 -15.03 -5.49
C THR A 98 -8.15 -13.53 -5.52
N ALA A 99 -7.19 -12.71 -5.95
CA ALA A 99 -7.35 -11.26 -6.07
C ALA A 99 -8.47 -10.90 -7.07
N THR A 100 -8.54 -11.59 -8.21
CA THR A 100 -9.58 -11.39 -9.22
C THR A 100 -10.98 -11.71 -8.66
N ALA A 101 -11.12 -12.80 -7.93
CA ALA A 101 -12.38 -13.18 -7.29
C ALA A 101 -12.85 -12.14 -6.26
N LEU A 102 -11.91 -11.48 -5.58
CA LEU A 102 -12.17 -10.41 -4.60
C LEU A 102 -12.30 -9.02 -5.25
N GLY A 103 -12.03 -8.88 -6.55
CA GLY A 103 -12.08 -7.61 -7.26
C GLY A 103 -11.07 -6.59 -6.75
N VAL A 104 -9.92 -7.06 -6.27
CA VAL A 104 -8.81 -6.22 -5.79
C VAL A 104 -7.63 -6.30 -6.76
N PRO A 105 -6.75 -5.28 -6.78
CA PRO A 105 -5.50 -5.37 -7.54
C PRO A 105 -4.71 -6.60 -7.13
N ASN A 106 -3.92 -7.16 -8.05
CA ASN A 106 -3.04 -8.29 -7.76
C ASN A 106 -1.85 -7.86 -6.88
N THR A 107 -2.15 -7.44 -5.66
CA THR A 107 -1.19 -6.96 -4.66
C THR A 107 -1.00 -7.95 -3.51
N PHE A 108 -1.63 -9.13 -3.60
CA PHE A 108 -1.59 -10.12 -2.51
C PHE A 108 -0.26 -10.86 -2.42
N GLY A 109 0.41 -11.08 -3.56
CA GLY A 109 1.75 -11.65 -3.63
C GLY A 109 2.01 -12.77 -2.61
N GLU A 110 3.20 -12.75 -2.05
CA GLU A 110 3.69 -13.76 -1.10
C GLU A 110 2.93 -13.80 0.25
N LYS A 111 2.09 -12.81 0.56
CA LYS A 111 1.39 -12.70 1.85
C LYS A 111 -0.02 -13.27 1.87
N LEU A 112 -0.47 -13.83 0.77
CA LEU A 112 -1.79 -14.49 0.73
C LEU A 112 -1.92 -15.55 1.82
N GLN A 113 -0.86 -16.32 2.08
CA GLN A 113 -0.87 -17.38 3.08
C GLN A 113 -1.05 -16.83 4.51
N ASP A 114 -0.33 -15.78 4.86
CA ASP A 114 -0.44 -15.15 6.18
C ASP A 114 -1.84 -14.59 6.40
N TRP A 115 -2.41 -13.96 5.38
CA TRP A 115 -3.76 -13.45 5.41
C TRP A 115 -4.82 -14.55 5.58
N VAL A 116 -4.64 -15.68 4.91
CA VAL A 116 -5.52 -16.84 5.06
C VAL A 116 -5.55 -17.33 6.50
N VAL A 117 -4.38 -17.45 7.15
CA VAL A 117 -4.25 -17.88 8.55
C VAL A 117 -4.91 -16.89 9.49
N VAL A 118 -4.62 -15.60 9.35
CA VAL A 118 -5.16 -14.54 10.22
C VAL A 118 -6.68 -14.45 10.15
N ASN A 119 -7.26 -14.77 8.99
CA ASN A 119 -8.70 -14.66 8.77
C ASN A 119 -9.46 -15.99 8.82
N ASP A 120 -8.83 -17.04 9.34
CA ASP A 120 -9.45 -18.37 9.55
C ASP A 120 -9.95 -19.04 8.25
N PHE A 121 -9.34 -18.71 7.10
CA PHE A 121 -9.65 -19.34 5.82
C PHE A 121 -8.92 -20.65 5.56
N GLU A 122 -8.11 -21.11 6.50
CA GLU A 122 -7.43 -22.40 6.39
C GLU A 122 -8.39 -23.57 6.16
N THR A 123 -9.64 -23.43 6.63
CA THR A 123 -10.68 -24.43 6.42
C THR A 123 -10.98 -24.60 4.93
N PHE A 124 -11.04 -23.51 4.16
CA PHE A 124 -11.22 -23.58 2.70
C PHE A 124 -10.02 -24.26 2.02
N GLN A 125 -8.80 -24.01 2.48
CA GLN A 125 -7.60 -24.66 1.92
C GLN A 125 -7.55 -26.16 2.18
N LYS A 126 -8.13 -26.62 3.30
CA LYS A 126 -8.04 -28.01 3.76
C LYS A 126 -9.23 -28.87 3.35
N THR A 127 -10.36 -28.27 2.96
CA THR A 127 -11.57 -29.00 2.61
C THR A 127 -11.63 -29.25 1.11
N ASP A 128 -11.81 -30.52 0.73
CA ASP A 128 -12.01 -30.88 -0.67
C ASP A 128 -13.25 -30.15 -1.24
N MET A 129 -13.10 -29.47 -2.38
CA MET A 129 -14.18 -28.72 -3.03
C MET A 129 -15.43 -29.55 -3.31
N THR A 130 -15.28 -30.87 -3.47
CA THR A 130 -16.42 -31.79 -3.64
C THR A 130 -17.30 -31.88 -2.39
N ASN A 131 -16.75 -31.56 -1.22
CA ASN A 131 -17.44 -31.53 0.08
C ASN A 131 -17.91 -30.11 0.46
N ILE A 132 -17.94 -29.18 -0.47
CA ILE A 132 -18.43 -27.83 -0.25
C ILE A 132 -19.68 -27.65 -1.11
N CYS A 133 -20.75 -27.17 -0.49
CA CYS A 133 -21.95 -26.77 -1.22
C CYS A 133 -22.40 -25.37 -0.79
N LEU A 134 -23.25 -24.77 -1.61
CA LEU A 134 -23.73 -23.42 -1.41
C LEU A 134 -25.19 -23.26 -1.81
N ASN A 135 -25.85 -22.27 -1.23
CA ASN A 135 -27.07 -21.67 -1.77
C ASN A 135 -26.91 -20.15 -1.81
N SER A 136 -27.70 -19.51 -2.64
CA SER A 136 -27.58 -18.07 -2.83
C SER A 136 -28.90 -17.39 -3.03
N ALA A 137 -28.97 -16.12 -2.66
CA ALA A 137 -30.09 -15.24 -2.96
C ALA A 137 -29.54 -13.94 -3.57
N LYS A 138 -30.06 -13.56 -4.75
CA LYS A 138 -29.65 -12.34 -5.48
C LYS A 138 -30.71 -11.28 -5.35
N GLU A 139 -30.28 -10.05 -5.05
CA GLU A 139 -31.09 -8.85 -5.07
C GLU A 139 -30.36 -7.72 -5.80
N GLY A 140 -30.80 -7.40 -7.02
CA GLY A 140 -30.15 -6.39 -7.86
C GLY A 140 -28.69 -6.72 -8.20
N SER A 141 -27.79 -5.84 -7.80
CA SER A 141 -26.32 -5.99 -7.98
C SER A 141 -25.64 -6.70 -6.82
N LYS A 142 -26.39 -7.24 -5.87
CA LYS A 142 -25.84 -7.96 -4.69
C LYS A 142 -26.40 -9.37 -4.62
N ALA A 143 -25.61 -10.29 -4.12
CA ALA A 143 -26.03 -11.65 -3.83
C ALA A 143 -25.45 -12.07 -2.47
N VAL A 144 -26.25 -12.76 -1.68
CA VAL A 144 -25.82 -13.41 -0.44
C VAL A 144 -25.62 -14.89 -0.74
N ILE A 145 -24.48 -15.43 -0.37
CA ILE A 145 -24.07 -16.80 -0.67
C ILE A 145 -23.71 -17.47 0.66
N ASN A 146 -24.51 -18.46 1.02
CA ASN A 146 -24.24 -19.30 2.17
C ASN A 146 -23.40 -20.49 1.72
N VAL A 147 -22.27 -20.69 2.36
CA VAL A 147 -21.32 -21.78 2.07
C VAL A 147 -21.35 -22.78 3.22
N PHE A 148 -21.49 -24.04 2.88
CA PHE A 148 -21.50 -25.16 3.81
C PHE A 148 -20.31 -26.06 3.48
N MET A 149 -19.46 -26.33 4.49
CA MET A 149 -18.30 -27.21 4.38
C MET A 149 -18.75 -28.69 4.49
N LYS A 150 -19.76 -29.03 3.72
CA LYS A 150 -20.47 -30.32 3.71
C LYS A 150 -21.04 -30.62 2.35
N THR A 151 -21.35 -31.87 2.08
CA THR A 151 -22.10 -32.24 0.89
C THR A 151 -23.57 -31.86 1.02
N PRO A 152 -24.30 -31.64 -0.11
CA PRO A 152 -25.73 -31.27 -0.08
C PRO A 152 -26.60 -32.23 0.73
N GLY A 153 -26.29 -33.52 0.74
CA GLY A 153 -27.05 -34.53 1.50
C GLY A 153 -26.87 -34.48 3.02
N GLU A 154 -25.80 -33.81 3.49
CA GLU A 154 -25.52 -33.64 4.92
C GLU A 154 -26.15 -32.35 5.49
N VAL A 155 -26.59 -31.43 4.64
CA VAL A 155 -27.21 -30.18 5.05
C VAL A 155 -28.71 -30.39 5.29
N THR A 156 -29.14 -30.08 6.49
CA THR A 156 -30.57 -30.14 6.90
C THR A 156 -31.13 -28.72 7.08
N ALA A 157 -32.43 -28.59 7.26
CA ALA A 157 -33.08 -27.31 7.49
C ALA A 157 -32.55 -26.55 8.71
N ASP A 158 -31.97 -27.26 9.68
CA ASP A 158 -31.41 -26.68 10.91
C ASP A 158 -29.91 -26.45 10.82
N THR A 159 -29.27 -26.74 9.67
CA THR A 159 -27.86 -26.55 9.47
C THR A 159 -27.58 -25.08 9.17
N SER A 160 -26.82 -24.41 10.04
CA SER A 160 -26.30 -23.07 9.77
C SER A 160 -25.16 -23.13 8.75
N PRO A 161 -25.04 -22.13 7.86
CA PRO A 161 -23.89 -22.03 6.97
C PRO A 161 -22.60 -21.84 7.80
N ASP A 162 -21.53 -22.47 7.34
CA ASP A 162 -20.21 -22.27 7.93
C ASP A 162 -19.68 -20.86 7.62
N TYR A 163 -20.00 -20.36 6.42
CA TYR A 163 -19.69 -18.98 6.01
C TYR A 163 -20.89 -18.35 5.28
N THR A 164 -21.07 -17.06 5.47
CA THR A 164 -21.97 -16.24 4.67
C THR A 164 -21.15 -15.20 3.94
N LEU A 165 -21.03 -15.35 2.61
CA LEU A 165 -20.31 -14.45 1.74
C LEU A 165 -21.31 -13.56 1.01
N THR A 166 -20.88 -12.40 0.57
CA THR A 166 -21.65 -11.57 -0.35
C THR A 166 -20.87 -11.36 -1.64
N ALA A 167 -21.58 -11.39 -2.76
CA ALA A 167 -21.02 -10.97 -4.04
C ALA A 167 -21.69 -9.66 -4.47
N GLU A 168 -20.94 -8.80 -5.13
CA GLU A 168 -21.41 -7.52 -5.63
C GLU A 168 -20.96 -7.33 -7.08
N TYR A 169 -21.88 -6.83 -7.94
CA TYR A 169 -21.56 -6.52 -9.32
C TYR A 169 -20.91 -5.15 -9.41
N THR A 170 -19.62 -5.11 -9.69
CA THR A 170 -18.79 -3.90 -9.70
C THR A 170 -17.88 -3.91 -10.95
N ASN A 171 -17.80 -2.80 -11.65
CA ASN A 171 -16.92 -2.64 -12.83
C ASN A 171 -17.11 -3.70 -13.93
N GLY A 172 -18.34 -4.20 -14.10
CA GLY A 172 -18.65 -5.17 -15.16
C GLY A 172 -18.45 -6.64 -14.77
N ALA A 173 -18.07 -6.93 -13.53
CA ALA A 173 -17.88 -8.29 -13.01
C ALA A 173 -18.54 -8.46 -11.63
N TRP A 174 -18.84 -9.72 -11.30
CA TRP A 174 -19.21 -10.10 -9.94
C TRP A 174 -17.93 -10.36 -9.14
N VAL A 175 -17.82 -9.78 -7.95
CA VAL A 175 -16.69 -9.95 -7.04
C VAL A 175 -17.20 -10.29 -5.65
N LEU A 176 -16.43 -11.07 -4.91
CA LEU A 176 -16.75 -11.37 -3.53
C LEU A 176 -16.50 -10.18 -2.62
N ASN A 177 -17.43 -10.01 -1.72
CA ASN A 177 -17.29 -9.20 -0.55
C ASN A 177 -17.16 -10.16 0.64
N PRO A 178 -15.95 -10.47 1.11
CA PRO A 178 -15.77 -11.40 2.21
C PRO A 178 -16.42 -10.85 3.50
N PRO A 179 -16.61 -11.68 4.51
CA PRO A 179 -17.23 -11.28 5.77
C PRO A 179 -16.56 -10.03 6.34
N THR A 180 -17.38 -9.17 6.95
CA THR A 180 -16.93 -7.88 7.49
C THR A 180 -15.70 -8.02 8.39
N GLY A 181 -14.66 -7.25 8.07
CA GLY A 181 -13.42 -7.17 8.86
C GLY A 181 -12.22 -7.86 8.23
N ILE A 182 -12.37 -8.61 7.14
CA ILE A 182 -11.27 -9.34 6.50
C ILE A 182 -10.54 -8.48 5.47
N LEU A 183 -11.28 -7.74 4.67
CA LEU A 183 -10.73 -6.77 3.75
C LEU A 183 -11.28 -5.40 4.11
N THR A 184 -10.40 -4.51 4.48
CA THR A 184 -10.70 -3.11 4.73
C THR A 184 -10.04 -2.24 3.68
N ASP A 185 -10.54 -1.04 3.49
CA ASP A 185 -9.83 -0.07 2.70
C ASP A 185 -8.47 0.20 3.36
N TYR A 186 -7.41 -0.07 2.63
CA TYR A 186 -6.06 0.21 3.07
C TYR A 186 -5.63 1.57 2.53
N SER A 187 -5.44 2.54 3.41
CA SER A 187 -5.11 3.91 3.01
C SER A 187 -3.80 4.37 3.61
N PHE A 188 -2.97 5.00 2.78
CA PHE A 188 -1.73 5.61 3.21
C PHE A 188 -1.44 6.89 2.43
N THR A 189 -0.75 7.84 3.07
CA THR A 189 -0.35 9.08 2.41
C THR A 189 0.87 8.88 1.53
N VAL A 190 0.90 9.59 0.41
CA VAL A 190 1.96 9.52 -0.59
C VAL A 190 2.44 10.94 -0.96
N PRO A 191 3.68 11.11 -1.44
CA PRO A 191 4.18 12.43 -1.80
C PRO A 191 3.52 13.00 -3.07
N ASN A 192 3.09 12.13 -3.99
CA ASN A 192 2.47 12.52 -5.26
C ASN A 192 1.54 11.41 -5.78
N ASN A 193 0.99 11.56 -6.98
CA ASN A 193 0.12 10.58 -7.62
C ASN A 193 0.83 9.61 -8.57
N LYS A 194 2.15 9.60 -8.60
CA LYS A 194 2.96 8.73 -9.46
C LYS A 194 3.57 7.60 -8.62
N VAL A 195 2.73 6.76 -8.07
CA VAL A 195 3.13 5.61 -7.25
C VAL A 195 2.72 4.33 -7.95
N SER A 196 3.61 3.37 -7.97
CA SER A 196 3.33 2.00 -8.44
C SER A 196 3.73 0.97 -7.40
N PHE A 197 3.11 -0.21 -7.50
CA PHE A 197 3.42 -1.38 -6.71
C PHE A 197 3.49 -2.59 -7.63
N GLN A 198 4.61 -3.32 -7.62
CA GLN A 198 4.83 -4.48 -8.50
C GLN A 198 4.40 -4.20 -9.95
N GLU A 199 4.90 -3.10 -10.53
CA GLU A 199 4.59 -2.62 -11.89
C GLU A 199 3.13 -2.14 -12.11
N THR A 200 2.25 -2.26 -11.10
CA THR A 200 0.88 -1.75 -11.17
C THR A 200 0.85 -0.27 -10.80
N ASP A 201 0.39 0.58 -11.72
CA ASP A 201 0.16 2.01 -11.50
C ASP A 201 -1.01 2.21 -10.53
N LEU A 202 -0.78 2.91 -9.43
CA LEU A 202 -1.79 3.21 -8.41
C LEU A 202 -2.48 4.56 -8.60
N SER A 203 -2.27 5.26 -9.70
CA SER A 203 -2.87 6.59 -9.96
C SER A 203 -4.40 6.59 -9.86
N ASN A 204 -5.06 5.50 -10.29
CA ASN A 204 -6.52 5.34 -10.20
C ASN A 204 -7.04 5.18 -8.76
N TYR A 205 -6.16 4.85 -7.82
CA TYR A 205 -6.47 4.71 -6.39
C TYR A 205 -5.97 5.89 -5.58
N THR A 206 -5.44 6.93 -6.25
CA THR A 206 -4.78 8.07 -5.61
C THR A 206 -5.65 9.31 -5.74
N ALA A 207 -5.94 9.94 -4.61
CA ALA A 207 -6.70 11.19 -4.56
C ALA A 207 -5.94 12.26 -3.79
N LYS A 208 -6.11 13.53 -4.20
CA LYS A 208 -5.60 14.69 -3.48
C LYS A 208 -6.71 15.31 -2.65
N ASN A 209 -6.49 15.45 -1.37
CA ASN A 209 -7.38 16.24 -0.52
C ASN A 209 -7.27 17.71 -0.91
N ALA A 210 -8.39 18.32 -1.27
CA ALA A 210 -8.42 19.71 -1.78
C ALA A 210 -8.06 20.76 -0.71
N GLU A 211 -8.36 20.47 0.58
CA GLU A 211 -8.11 21.38 1.69
C GLU A 211 -6.67 21.31 2.19
N THR A 212 -6.16 20.09 2.37
CA THR A 212 -4.83 19.87 2.95
C THR A 212 -3.72 19.73 1.90
N GLY A 213 -4.08 19.52 0.63
CA GLY A 213 -3.13 19.26 -0.44
C GLY A 213 -2.44 17.88 -0.37
N VAL A 214 -2.78 17.04 0.62
CA VAL A 214 -2.18 15.73 0.85
C VAL A 214 -2.72 14.72 -0.15
N TRP A 215 -1.83 13.95 -0.75
CA TRP A 215 -2.16 12.81 -1.59
C TRP A 215 -2.33 11.56 -0.75
N THR A 216 -3.35 10.76 -1.07
CA THR A 216 -3.65 9.50 -0.38
C THR A 216 -3.96 8.43 -1.41
N VAL A 217 -3.30 7.29 -1.30
CA VAL A 217 -3.70 6.06 -1.98
C VAL A 217 -4.72 5.36 -1.09
N THR A 218 -5.83 4.93 -1.68
CA THR A 218 -6.81 4.06 -1.02
C THR A 218 -7.00 2.84 -1.89
N LEU A 219 -6.55 1.69 -1.42
CA LEU A 219 -6.74 0.40 -2.06
C LEU A 219 -8.02 -0.20 -1.47
N PRO A 220 -9.12 -0.24 -2.22
CA PRO A 220 -10.38 -0.78 -1.72
C PRO A 220 -10.23 -2.28 -1.48
N ARG A 221 -10.68 -2.73 -0.33
CA ARG A 221 -10.64 -4.15 0.06
C ARG A 221 -9.24 -4.78 0.01
N ALA A 222 -8.21 -3.97 0.23
CA ALA A 222 -6.85 -4.46 0.25
C ALA A 222 -6.53 -5.11 1.59
N LEU A 223 -5.56 -6.01 1.55
CA LEU A 223 -4.85 -6.46 2.74
C LEU A 223 -4.06 -5.30 3.33
N ASP A 224 -3.91 -5.31 4.65
CA ASP A 224 -2.90 -4.50 5.32
C ASP A 224 -1.52 -5.01 4.85
N LEU A 225 -1.03 -4.39 3.78
CA LEU A 225 0.26 -4.75 3.22
C LEU A 225 1.33 -4.36 4.23
N ASP A 226 2.06 -5.37 4.68
CA ASP A 226 3.15 -5.25 5.63
C ASP A 226 4.15 -4.15 5.22
N SER A 227 4.85 -3.63 6.22
CA SER A 227 5.91 -2.64 6.10
C SER A 227 7.02 -2.99 5.09
N ASP A 228 7.15 -4.28 4.74
CA ASP A 228 8.18 -4.73 3.79
C ASP A 228 7.78 -4.64 2.31
N ALA A 229 6.51 -4.35 2.02
CA ALA A 229 6.07 -4.17 0.64
C ALA A 229 6.78 -2.97 -0.01
N ALA A 230 7.46 -3.20 -1.13
CA ALA A 230 8.20 -2.19 -1.84
C ALA A 230 7.31 -1.50 -2.89
N TYR A 231 7.26 -0.17 -2.83
CA TYR A 231 6.61 0.70 -3.80
C TYR A 231 7.66 1.45 -4.60
N VAL A 232 7.30 1.92 -5.78
CA VAL A 232 8.11 2.86 -6.56
C VAL A 232 7.39 4.20 -6.60
N ILE A 233 8.11 5.26 -6.24
CA ILE A 233 7.64 6.65 -6.26
C ILE A 233 8.39 7.35 -7.38
N SER A 234 7.70 7.72 -8.45
CA SER A 234 8.30 8.47 -9.55
C SER A 234 8.19 9.98 -9.30
N THR A 235 9.28 10.69 -9.49
CA THR A 235 9.40 12.13 -9.29
C THR A 235 10.19 12.78 -10.42
N ASP A 236 10.22 14.11 -10.47
CA ASP A 236 11.07 14.85 -11.40
C ASP A 236 12.56 14.79 -11.00
N MET A 237 12.86 14.25 -9.81
CA MET A 237 14.22 14.01 -9.31
C MET A 237 14.70 12.57 -9.57
N GLY A 238 13.82 11.68 -10.07
CA GLY A 238 14.07 10.26 -10.31
C GLY A 238 13.06 9.36 -9.63
N ASP A 239 13.28 8.06 -9.77
CA ASP A 239 12.46 7.03 -9.13
C ASP A 239 13.11 6.60 -7.81
N PHE A 240 12.27 6.45 -6.79
CA PHE A 240 12.66 6.03 -5.45
C PHE A 240 11.88 4.78 -5.04
N ASN A 241 12.57 3.78 -4.53
CA ASN A 241 11.89 2.72 -3.80
C ASN A 241 11.40 3.27 -2.47
N GLY A 242 10.28 2.74 -1.99
CA GLY A 242 9.71 3.17 -0.71
C GLY A 242 8.85 2.10 -0.06
N ARG A 243 8.55 2.31 1.22
CA ARG A 243 7.72 1.44 2.04
C ARG A 243 6.72 2.24 2.83
N VAL A 244 5.60 1.60 3.18
CA VAL A 244 4.60 2.21 4.06
C VAL A 244 5.00 2.00 5.51
N TYR A 245 5.09 3.10 6.24
CA TYR A 245 5.41 3.10 7.67
C TYR A 245 4.23 3.64 8.48
N GLN A 246 4.04 3.09 9.67
CA GLN A 246 3.14 3.69 10.64
C GLN A 246 3.89 4.78 11.41
N ILE A 247 3.49 6.04 11.19
CA ILE A 247 4.09 7.20 11.82
C ILE A 247 3.22 7.62 13.01
N ALA A 248 3.84 7.78 14.16
CA ALA A 248 3.18 8.28 15.38
C ALA A 248 3.59 9.76 15.60
N ALA A 249 3.04 10.66 14.79
CA ALA A 249 3.28 12.10 14.95
C ALA A 249 2.03 12.77 15.53
N ASP A 250 2.23 13.70 16.47
CA ASP A 250 1.19 14.53 17.08
C ASP A 250 0.07 13.71 17.76
N GLY A 251 0.41 12.56 18.35
CA GLY A 251 -0.57 11.68 19.03
C GLY A 251 -1.47 10.87 18.10
N ASN A 252 -1.33 11.02 16.80
CA ASN A 252 -2.07 10.28 15.78
C ASN A 252 -1.17 9.29 15.06
N LYS A 253 -1.68 8.08 14.86
CA LYS A 253 -1.03 7.09 14.00
C LYS A 253 -1.49 7.30 12.56
N LYS A 254 -0.55 7.51 11.66
CA LYS A 254 -0.82 7.65 10.22
C LYS A 254 0.04 6.66 9.45
N GLN A 255 -0.50 6.09 8.40
CA GLN A 255 0.28 5.32 7.44
C GLN A 255 0.81 6.24 6.35
N MET A 256 2.10 6.16 6.07
CA MET A 256 2.78 7.04 5.13
C MET A 256 3.81 6.26 4.32
N LEU A 257 3.75 6.41 3.00
CA LEU A 257 4.79 5.90 2.10
C LEU A 257 6.01 6.80 2.18
N LEU A 258 7.12 6.26 2.65
CA LEU A 258 8.40 6.93 2.73
C LEU A 258 9.38 6.34 1.72
N ALA A 259 10.13 7.19 1.05
CA ALA A 259 11.17 6.78 0.12
C ALA A 259 12.42 6.28 0.86
N ASP A 260 13.04 5.24 0.32
CA ASP A 260 14.36 4.77 0.74
C ASP A 260 15.42 5.66 0.07
N ILE A 261 15.76 6.78 0.72
CA ILE A 261 16.76 7.72 0.23
C ILE A 261 18.13 7.28 0.73
N ASP A 262 19.05 6.99 -0.20
CA ASP A 262 20.41 6.56 0.12
C ASP A 262 21.25 7.68 0.76
N SER A 263 22.41 7.31 1.32
CA SER A 263 23.31 8.24 2.01
C SER A 263 23.83 9.34 1.10
N ASP A 264 24.20 9.00 -0.15
CA ASP A 264 24.78 9.96 -1.08
C ASP A 264 23.75 11.03 -1.48
N THR A 265 22.51 10.61 -1.69
CA THR A 265 21.39 11.51 -1.97
C THR A 265 21.06 12.39 -0.76
N ARG A 266 21.08 11.83 0.47
CA ARG A 266 20.92 12.60 1.71
C ARG A 266 21.99 13.68 1.86
N ASP A 267 23.25 13.31 1.64
CA ASP A 267 24.38 14.24 1.71
C ASP A 267 24.29 15.34 0.65
N ALA A 268 23.81 15.00 -0.54
CA ALA A 268 23.53 15.97 -1.59
C ALA A 268 22.43 16.97 -1.15
N TYR A 269 21.36 16.53 -0.53
CA TYR A 269 20.29 17.41 -0.02
C TYR A 269 20.81 18.32 1.12
N GLN A 270 21.59 17.79 2.06
CA GLN A 270 22.22 18.60 3.12
C GLN A 270 23.12 19.68 2.53
N SER A 271 23.94 19.31 1.53
CA SER A 271 24.83 20.24 0.84
C SER A 271 24.05 21.35 0.11
N LYS A 272 22.92 20.99 -0.55
CA LYS A 272 22.04 21.97 -1.20
C LYS A 272 21.41 22.90 -0.19
N LEU A 273 20.87 22.38 0.93
CA LEU A 273 20.32 23.21 1.99
C LEU A 273 21.36 24.18 2.57
N SER A 274 22.55 23.68 2.89
CA SER A 274 23.65 24.53 3.37
C SER A 274 24.00 25.62 2.38
N ALA A 275 24.02 25.35 1.08
CA ALA A 275 24.31 26.33 0.04
C ALA A 275 23.21 27.41 -0.06
N VAL A 276 21.92 27.01 -0.04
CA VAL A 276 20.79 27.95 -0.07
C VAL A 276 20.81 28.83 1.17
N MET A 277 21.00 28.28 2.36
CA MET A 277 21.11 29.05 3.61
C MET A 277 22.27 30.03 3.60
N LYS A 278 23.46 29.63 3.09
CA LYS A 278 24.61 30.53 2.94
C LYS A 278 24.26 31.72 2.04
N GLU A 279 23.50 31.46 0.98
CA GLU A 279 23.07 32.55 0.08
C GLU A 279 22.09 33.48 0.77
N VAL A 280 21.15 32.99 1.60
CA VAL A 280 20.29 33.85 2.43
C VAL A 280 21.11 34.77 3.33
N TYR A 281 22.11 34.22 4.05
CA TYR A 281 22.95 35.06 4.91
C TYR A 281 23.84 36.06 4.12
N ARG A 282 24.30 35.66 2.92
CA ARG A 282 24.99 36.60 2.03
C ARG A 282 24.05 37.76 1.61
N LEU A 283 22.80 37.46 1.26
CA LEU A 283 21.80 38.48 0.92
C LEU A 283 21.50 39.40 2.12
N LEU A 284 21.37 38.85 3.33
CA LEU A 284 21.26 39.66 4.58
C LEU A 284 22.43 40.59 4.73
N SER A 285 23.66 40.12 4.53
CA SER A 285 24.90 40.93 4.74
C SER A 285 24.95 42.16 3.84
N ILE A 286 24.38 42.11 2.67
CA ILE A 286 24.32 43.25 1.72
C ILE A 286 23.04 44.07 1.84
N GLY A 287 22.08 43.63 2.65
CA GLY A 287 20.76 44.27 2.77
C GLY A 287 19.96 44.21 1.46
N ALA A 288 19.93 43.01 0.87
CA ALA A 288 19.20 42.75 -0.39
C ALA A 288 17.72 43.00 -0.26
N GLY A 289 17.06 43.20 -1.39
CA GLY A 289 15.60 43.41 -1.46
C GLY A 289 14.83 42.12 -1.60
N GLU A 290 13.51 42.22 -1.55
CA GLU A 290 12.55 41.09 -1.63
C GLU A 290 12.76 40.22 -2.88
N SER A 291 13.02 40.82 -4.04
CA SER A 291 13.24 40.10 -5.30
C SER A 291 14.47 39.18 -5.25
N ASP A 292 15.49 39.53 -4.48
CA ASP A 292 16.69 38.71 -4.34
C ASP A 292 16.43 37.53 -3.43
N PHE A 293 15.75 37.74 -2.30
CA PHE A 293 15.35 36.65 -1.40
C PHE A 293 14.37 35.67 -2.05
N SER A 294 13.46 36.14 -2.91
CA SER A 294 12.55 35.30 -3.68
C SER A 294 13.25 34.32 -4.64
N ASN A 295 14.53 34.51 -4.91
CA ASN A 295 15.33 33.54 -5.68
C ASN A 295 15.76 32.34 -4.85
N VAL A 296 15.74 32.39 -3.54
CA VAL A 296 16.21 31.34 -2.60
C VAL A 296 15.14 30.90 -1.60
N LEU A 297 14.17 31.74 -1.32
CA LEU A 297 13.04 31.50 -0.42
C LEU A 297 11.71 31.66 -1.18
N LEU A 298 10.69 30.90 -0.76
CA LEU A 298 9.30 31.06 -1.25
C LEU A 298 8.32 31.40 -0.14
N ASP A 299 8.67 31.12 1.11
CA ASP A 299 7.83 31.50 2.25
C ASP A 299 7.84 33.02 2.42
N SER A 300 6.67 33.62 2.29
CA SER A 300 6.53 35.08 2.35
C SER A 300 6.88 35.67 3.72
N ASN A 301 6.65 34.93 4.79
CA ASN A 301 7.01 35.35 6.15
C ASN A 301 8.52 35.36 6.32
N GLU A 302 9.18 34.30 5.85
CA GLU A 302 10.65 34.20 5.92
C GLU A 302 11.31 35.30 5.05
N ILE A 303 10.77 35.58 3.86
CA ILE A 303 11.23 36.66 3.02
C ILE A 303 11.06 37.98 3.75
N SER A 304 9.87 38.25 4.31
CA SER A 304 9.59 39.49 5.05
C SER A 304 10.53 39.68 6.24
N ASN A 305 10.82 38.60 6.98
CA ASN A 305 11.77 38.65 8.10
C ASN A 305 13.18 39.01 7.65
N CYS A 306 13.61 38.57 6.48
CA CYS A 306 14.94 38.80 5.93
C CYS A 306 15.11 40.20 5.28
N VAL A 307 14.08 40.73 4.65
CA VAL A 307 14.15 42.01 3.95
C VAL A 307 14.37 43.16 4.93
N PRO A 308 15.17 44.21 4.54
CA PRO A 308 15.31 45.41 5.34
C PRO A 308 13.93 46.07 5.58
N GLU A 309 13.76 46.57 6.81
CA GLU A 309 12.55 47.33 7.15
C GLU A 309 12.55 48.66 6.44
N PRO A 310 11.40 49.15 5.99
CA PRO A 310 11.31 50.52 5.45
C PRO A 310 11.76 51.55 6.48
N VAL A 311 12.58 52.51 6.06
CA VAL A 311 13.02 53.61 6.88
C VAL A 311 12.32 54.88 6.38
N ASP A 312 11.31 55.33 7.13
CA ASP A 312 10.48 56.45 6.74
C ASP A 312 11.15 57.81 6.91
N SER A 313 12.10 57.91 7.85
CA SER A 313 12.89 59.08 8.08
C SER A 313 14.22 58.78 8.74
N ASP A 314 15.16 59.74 8.73
CA ASP A 314 16.46 59.61 9.43
C ASP A 314 16.31 59.47 10.96
N ASP A 315 15.12 59.75 11.49
CA ASP A 315 14.77 59.64 12.91
C ASP A 315 14.19 58.24 13.26
N ASP A 316 14.02 57.36 12.30
CA ASP A 316 13.56 55.99 12.52
C ASP A 316 14.75 55.09 12.98
N VAL A 317 15.19 55.38 14.18
CA VAL A 317 16.36 54.71 14.78
C VAL A 317 16.15 53.19 14.95
N GLU A 318 14.92 52.76 15.19
CA GLU A 318 14.58 51.34 15.39
C GLU A 318 14.73 50.52 14.09
N ALA A 319 14.16 50.97 12.99
CA ALA A 319 14.31 50.34 11.69
C ALA A 319 15.75 50.38 11.18
N ILE A 320 16.45 51.50 11.39
CA ILE A 320 17.86 51.63 11.02
C ILE A 320 18.72 50.61 11.80
N GLN A 321 18.50 50.48 13.12
CA GLN A 321 19.23 49.53 13.94
C GLN A 321 18.92 48.10 13.57
N ALA A 322 17.62 47.74 13.37
CA ALA A 322 17.21 46.41 12.95
C ALA A 322 17.85 45.98 11.62
N ASN A 323 17.88 46.90 10.64
CA ASN A 323 18.57 46.68 9.37
C ASN A 323 20.06 46.50 9.51
N ALA A 324 20.71 47.26 10.41
CA ALA A 324 22.11 47.12 10.71
C ALA A 324 22.41 45.77 11.38
N ASP A 325 21.59 45.36 12.31
CA ASP A 325 21.71 44.07 13.01
C ASP A 325 21.55 42.88 12.05
N LYS A 326 20.56 42.92 11.14
CA LYS A 326 20.38 41.92 10.07
C LYS A 326 21.63 41.79 9.19
N LYS A 327 22.22 42.93 8.77
CA LYS A 327 23.45 42.97 7.97
C LYS A 327 24.64 42.42 8.75
N ALA A 328 24.80 42.81 10.01
CA ALA A 328 25.88 42.36 10.87
C ALA A 328 25.79 40.84 11.11
N LEU A 329 24.58 40.34 11.33
CA LEU A 329 24.35 38.91 11.47
C LEU A 329 24.75 38.17 10.21
N GLY A 330 24.25 38.57 9.04
CA GLY A 330 24.61 37.95 7.75
C GLY A 330 26.13 37.94 7.52
N ALA A 331 26.81 39.04 7.82
CA ALA A 331 28.26 39.17 7.67
C ALA A 331 29.07 38.33 8.69
N SER A 332 28.47 37.99 9.84
CA SER A 332 29.11 37.20 10.88
C SER A 332 29.17 35.71 10.59
N VAL A 333 28.31 35.19 9.72
CA VAL A 333 28.20 33.75 9.45
C VAL A 333 29.42 33.26 8.68
N THR A 334 30.10 32.26 9.23
CA THR A 334 31.32 31.67 8.66
C THR A 334 31.08 30.31 8.04
N SER A 335 30.21 29.49 8.66
CA SER A 335 29.84 28.19 8.12
C SER A 335 28.45 27.75 8.58
N ILE A 336 27.83 26.83 7.79
CA ILE A 336 26.55 26.19 8.11
C ILE A 336 26.75 24.71 7.96
N THR A 337 26.48 23.97 9.03
CA THR A 337 26.50 22.53 9.06
C THR A 337 25.07 22.04 9.21
N VAL A 338 24.64 21.15 8.31
CA VAL A 338 23.35 20.51 8.31
C VAL A 338 23.56 19.04 8.63
N THR A 339 22.89 18.52 9.63
CA THR A 339 22.89 17.10 9.99
C THR A 339 21.47 16.59 10.15
N PRO A 340 21.21 15.30 9.88
CA PRO A 340 19.87 14.74 10.07
C PRO A 340 19.46 14.80 11.55
N ASP A 341 18.21 15.09 11.82
CA ASP A 341 17.58 14.83 13.12
C ASP A 341 16.81 13.52 13.06
N ASP A 342 17.49 12.42 13.29
CA ASP A 342 17.00 11.05 13.34
C ASP A 342 16.39 10.66 14.70
N THR A 343 16.35 11.62 15.65
CA THR A 343 15.86 11.39 17.02
C THR A 343 14.38 11.74 17.22
N ILE A 344 13.59 11.77 16.13
CA ILE A 344 12.17 12.11 16.22
C ILE A 344 11.40 10.91 16.76
N GLU A 345 10.85 11.08 17.97
CA GLU A 345 10.14 10.01 18.67
C GLU A 345 8.94 9.50 17.85
N GLY A 346 8.83 8.18 17.73
CA GLY A 346 7.72 7.50 17.03
C GLY A 346 7.81 7.52 15.50
N CYS A 347 8.95 7.94 14.95
CA CYS A 347 9.18 7.96 13.51
C CYS A 347 10.38 7.09 13.11
N PRO A 348 10.32 6.38 11.98
CA PRO A 348 11.46 5.65 11.44
C PRO A 348 12.51 6.61 10.87
N ASP A 349 13.76 6.14 10.70
CA ASP A 349 14.86 6.93 10.11
C ASP A 349 14.51 7.48 8.72
N ALA A 350 13.72 6.73 7.94
CA ALA A 350 13.23 7.16 6.63
C ALA A 350 12.35 8.43 6.70
N TYR A 351 11.82 8.78 7.88
CA TYR A 351 11.03 9.99 8.08
C TYR A 351 11.88 11.27 8.10
N THR A 352 13.17 11.14 8.35
CA THR A 352 14.11 12.28 8.41
C THR A 352 14.22 13.00 7.06
N TYR A 353 14.19 12.25 5.96
CA TYR A 353 14.17 12.78 4.60
C TYR A 353 12.95 12.25 3.86
N ARG A 354 12.02 13.12 3.51
CA ARG A 354 10.75 12.76 2.85
C ARG A 354 10.64 13.47 1.52
N LEU A 355 10.19 12.77 0.50
CA LEU A 355 9.77 13.42 -0.75
C LEU A 355 8.58 14.36 -0.46
N ASP A 356 8.58 15.53 -1.08
CA ASP A 356 7.52 16.54 -0.99
C ASP A 356 7.06 16.94 -2.39
N GLY A 357 6.05 16.22 -2.89
CA GLY A 357 5.57 16.34 -4.25
C GLY A 357 6.49 15.68 -5.28
N ASN A 358 6.54 16.25 -6.49
CA ASN A 358 7.34 15.73 -7.59
C ASN A 358 8.78 16.29 -7.63
N ASP A 359 8.99 17.44 -7.04
CA ASP A 359 10.17 18.30 -7.22
C ASP A 359 10.82 18.73 -5.91
N GLY A 360 10.40 18.13 -4.79
CA GLY A 360 10.80 18.58 -3.47
C GLY A 360 11.16 17.48 -2.48
N VAL A 361 11.83 17.92 -1.42
CA VAL A 361 12.19 17.10 -0.26
C VAL A 361 11.91 17.88 1.02
N LYS A 362 11.39 17.20 2.04
CA LYS A 362 11.21 17.73 3.38
C LYS A 362 12.18 17.02 4.32
N MET A 363 12.96 17.79 5.05
CA MET A 363 14.05 17.30 5.89
C MET A 363 13.88 17.73 7.33
N ASN A 364 14.03 16.78 8.26
CA ASN A 364 14.18 17.09 9.68
C ASN A 364 15.67 17.19 9.99
N VAL A 365 16.12 18.36 10.38
CA VAL A 365 17.55 18.64 10.48
C VAL A 365 17.91 19.34 11.79
N LYS A 366 19.13 19.09 12.20
CA LYS A 366 19.88 19.86 13.18
C LYS A 366 20.80 20.80 12.42
N LEU A 367 20.67 22.08 12.69
CA LEU A 367 21.45 23.13 12.06
C LEU A 367 22.44 23.67 13.07
N LYS A 368 23.73 23.77 12.66
CA LYS A 368 24.74 24.51 13.34
C LYS A 368 25.18 25.66 12.44
N VAL A 369 24.90 26.87 12.86
CA VAL A 369 25.35 28.10 12.19
C VAL A 369 26.51 28.69 12.98
N SER A 370 27.70 28.59 12.43
CA SER A 370 28.91 29.16 13.04
C SER A 370 29.06 30.63 12.63
N THR A 371 29.22 31.48 13.60
CA THR A 371 29.45 32.92 13.41
C THR A 371 30.77 33.34 14.01
N THR A 372 31.21 34.56 13.73
CA THR A 372 32.41 35.16 14.36
C THR A 372 32.28 35.30 15.88
N ASN A 373 31.04 35.25 16.41
CA ASN A 373 30.73 35.44 17.84
C ASN A 373 30.43 34.12 18.56
N GLY A 374 30.41 32.98 17.84
CA GLY A 374 30.13 31.64 18.38
C GLY A 374 29.16 30.87 17.50
N ASP A 375 28.76 29.68 17.98
CA ASP A 375 27.87 28.76 17.25
C ASP A 375 26.44 28.88 17.76
N ALA A 376 25.49 28.94 16.85
CA ALA A 376 24.05 28.80 17.13
C ALA A 376 23.58 27.42 16.66
N HIS A 377 22.74 26.78 17.49
CA HIS A 377 22.23 25.46 17.25
C HIS A 377 20.68 25.48 17.22
N MET A 378 20.09 24.79 16.27
CA MET A 378 18.62 24.68 16.17
C MET A 378 18.17 23.41 15.47
N LYS A 379 16.94 22.99 15.76
CA LYS A 379 16.23 21.94 15.04
C LYS A 379 15.15 22.56 14.19
N ALA A 380 15.00 22.06 12.97
CA ALA A 380 13.98 22.51 12.05
C ALA A 380 13.51 21.40 11.12
N THR A 381 12.28 21.51 10.67
CA THR A 381 11.79 20.78 9.50
C THR A 381 11.78 21.74 8.31
N ILE A 382 12.57 21.44 7.29
CA ILE A 382 12.76 22.34 6.15
C ILE A 382 12.30 21.64 4.87
N GLY A 383 11.39 22.28 4.14
CA GLY A 383 10.98 21.89 2.80
C GLY A 383 11.79 22.63 1.76
N MET A 384 12.32 21.89 0.77
CA MET A 384 13.02 22.44 -0.38
C MET A 384 12.40 21.91 -1.68
N ARG A 385 12.37 22.75 -2.72
CA ARG A 385 11.93 22.35 -4.07
C ARG A 385 12.86 22.89 -5.15
N ILE A 386 12.84 22.18 -6.30
CA ILE A 386 13.49 22.66 -7.52
C ILE A 386 12.51 23.54 -8.29
N ILE A 387 12.79 24.83 -8.38
CA ILE A 387 11.95 25.81 -9.08
C ILE A 387 12.80 26.52 -10.11
N ASN A 388 12.42 26.39 -11.39
CA ASN A 388 13.19 26.89 -12.51
C ASN A 388 14.67 26.42 -12.52
N GLY A 389 14.88 25.15 -12.14
CA GLY A 389 16.19 24.54 -12.10
C GLY A 389 17.07 24.90 -10.87
N ALA A 390 16.55 25.67 -9.93
CA ALA A 390 17.25 26.07 -8.71
C ALA A 390 16.54 25.53 -7.45
N TRP A 391 17.31 25.08 -6.48
CA TRP A 391 16.80 24.72 -5.17
C TRP A 391 16.40 25.96 -4.39
N LYS A 392 15.17 25.96 -3.84
CA LYS A 392 14.64 27.01 -2.96
C LYS A 392 14.08 26.39 -1.70
N ILE A 393 14.16 27.11 -0.59
CA ILE A 393 13.44 26.77 0.65
C ILE A 393 11.98 27.23 0.47
N VAL A 394 11.04 26.30 0.65
CA VAL A 394 9.60 26.53 0.46
C VAL A 394 8.81 26.53 1.76
N SER A 395 9.35 25.92 2.80
CA SER A 395 8.74 25.92 4.13
C SER A 395 9.81 25.69 5.21
N ILE A 396 9.59 26.32 6.35
CA ILE A 396 10.41 26.18 7.54
C ILE A 396 9.45 25.99 8.72
N ASP A 397 9.67 24.93 9.48
CA ASP A 397 8.99 24.71 10.75
C ASP A 397 10.07 24.57 11.83
N SER A 398 10.20 25.59 12.66
CA SER A 398 11.17 25.67 13.72
C SER A 398 10.60 26.48 14.89
N LYS A 399 11.16 26.27 16.08
CA LYS A 399 10.72 27.02 17.28
C LYS A 399 11.12 28.51 17.24
N ARG A 400 12.03 28.89 16.34
CA ARG A 400 12.56 30.25 16.20
C ARG A 400 12.79 30.55 14.73
N ASP A 401 12.88 31.83 14.41
CA ASP A 401 13.34 32.28 13.10
C ASP A 401 14.79 31.80 12.89
N ILE A 402 15.01 31.00 11.84
CA ILE A 402 16.31 30.38 11.56
C ILE A 402 17.29 31.34 10.90
N PHE A 403 16.85 32.51 10.42
CA PHE A 403 17.70 33.46 9.72
C PHE A 403 18.03 34.67 10.56
N THR A 404 17.05 35.24 11.25
CA THR A 404 17.22 36.50 12.02
C THR A 404 17.13 36.28 13.53
N GLY A 405 16.57 35.16 13.98
CA GLY A 405 16.45 34.82 15.41
C GLY A 405 17.60 34.01 16.00
N LEU A 406 18.79 34.01 15.39
CA LEU A 406 19.96 33.29 15.90
C LEU A 406 20.39 33.80 17.27
N SER A 407 20.47 32.92 18.24
CA SER A 407 21.04 33.18 19.57
C SER A 407 22.23 32.24 19.80
N VAL A 408 23.38 32.86 20.03
CA VAL A 408 24.64 32.16 20.37
C VAL A 408 24.56 31.50 21.76
N LEU A 409 23.52 31.81 22.55
CA LEU A 409 23.33 31.27 23.89
C LEU A 409 22.44 30.00 23.93
N ASP A 410 22.05 29.46 22.80
CA ASP A 410 21.28 28.21 22.78
C ASP A 410 22.23 27.05 23.10
N PRO A 411 21.94 26.27 24.16
CA PRO A 411 22.74 25.11 24.48
C PRO A 411 22.60 24.09 23.34
N GLU A 412 23.64 23.27 23.21
CA GLU A 412 23.58 22.10 22.33
C GLU A 412 22.23 21.36 22.53
N TRP A 413 21.60 20.92 21.41
CA TRP A 413 20.35 20.17 21.38
C TRP A 413 20.36 18.91 22.23
#